data_cfa571db4346d0386699a927e742a883
#
_entry.id   cfa571db4346d0386699a927e742a883
#
_cell.length_a   1.000
_cell.length_b   1.000
_cell.length_c   1.000
_cell.angle_alpha   90.00
_cell.angle_beta   90.00
_cell.angle_gamma   90.00
#
_symmetry.space_group_name_H-M   'P 1'
#
loop_
_entity.id
_entity.type
_entity.pdbx_description
1 polymer ?
#
loop_
_entity_poly.entity_id
_entity_poly.type
_entity_poly.pdbx_seq_one_letter_code
_entity_poly.pdbx_strand_id
1 'polypeptide(L)'
;METIETVIVGAGQAGLATARELAERGHECVLLERNEAVGDGWRQQYDSLRLYSSVRHDSLPGMPFPGNPRSFPGKDEVAAYLQSYAARFRLPVRLGVRVERLAATPAGDGFVVTTDRGSIACRNVVVATGTFGRAPHVPALAADLDASILQLHSSQYRRPSQLRDGSVLVVGASHSGCDIAYELAAGRRTVLAGRDCGQIPVRWDTPAVHVAFPFLLFAWRHVLTRRTPVGRKMMGEIRHHGGPMLRVKREDLAARGVERQVQRVTGVTDGRPTLDDGTVLDVANVVWATGFEQRFDWIDLPVIGEDGWPREYRGVSTDVPGLFFCGLAFQFAFASMVLPGVGRDAAHVATHIARRSATPTTPIEMGAAAG
;
A
#
# COMPACT_ATOMS: atom_id res chain seq x y z
N MET A 1 25.47 -4.82 -20.24
CA MET A 1 24.16 -4.68 -19.53
C MET A 1 23.62 -6.09 -19.33
N GLU A 2 23.21 -6.42 -18.14
CA GLU A 2 22.59 -7.71 -17.82
C GLU A 2 21.24 -7.83 -18.54
N THR A 3 20.88 -9.06 -18.98
CA THR A 3 19.58 -9.32 -19.61
C THR A 3 18.84 -10.39 -18.82
N ILE A 4 17.59 -10.12 -18.45
CA ILE A 4 16.72 -11.02 -17.69
C ILE A 4 15.32 -11.05 -18.35
N GLU A 5 14.65 -12.17 -18.39
CA GLU A 5 13.37 -12.22 -19.07
C GLU A 5 12.32 -11.34 -18.41
N THR A 6 12.18 -11.43 -17.07
CA THR A 6 11.18 -10.66 -16.31
C THR A 6 11.79 -10.01 -15.08
N VAL A 7 11.65 -8.69 -14.95
CA VAL A 7 12.02 -7.94 -13.75
C VAL A 7 10.76 -7.59 -12.97
N ILE A 8 10.77 -7.89 -11.66
CA ILE A 8 9.71 -7.53 -10.72
C ILE A 8 10.25 -6.45 -9.79
N VAL A 9 9.62 -5.28 -9.78
CA VAL A 9 10.03 -4.15 -8.94
C VAL A 9 9.26 -4.19 -7.62
N GLY A 10 9.96 -4.57 -6.54
CA GLY A 10 9.43 -4.74 -5.18
C GLY A 10 9.24 -6.20 -4.79
N ALA A 11 9.78 -6.58 -3.62
CA ALA A 11 9.64 -7.91 -3.00
C ALA A 11 8.67 -7.91 -1.81
N GLY A 12 7.60 -7.13 -1.90
CA GLY A 12 6.45 -7.24 -1.01
C GLY A 12 5.55 -8.43 -1.37
N GLN A 13 4.39 -8.54 -0.71
CA GLN A 13 3.43 -9.63 -0.93
C GLN A 13 3.05 -9.84 -2.41
N ALA A 14 2.91 -8.77 -3.18
CA ALA A 14 2.53 -8.83 -4.59
C ALA A 14 3.67 -9.36 -5.47
N GLY A 15 4.88 -8.83 -5.28
CA GLY A 15 6.05 -9.27 -6.04
C GLY A 15 6.40 -10.73 -5.74
N LEU A 16 6.41 -11.12 -4.47
CA LEU A 16 6.69 -12.50 -4.06
C LEU A 16 5.66 -13.49 -4.62
N ALA A 17 4.36 -13.15 -4.54
CA ALA A 17 3.32 -13.99 -5.12
C ALA A 17 3.47 -14.11 -6.64
N THR A 18 3.80 -13.02 -7.34
CA THR A 18 4.01 -13.01 -8.79
C THR A 18 5.23 -13.86 -9.17
N ALA A 19 6.35 -13.71 -8.46
CA ALA A 19 7.57 -14.48 -8.71
C ALA A 19 7.33 -15.99 -8.54
N ARG A 20 6.62 -16.39 -7.48
CA ARG A 20 6.24 -17.79 -7.27
C ARG A 20 5.36 -18.31 -8.41
N GLU A 21 4.36 -17.55 -8.85
CA GLU A 21 3.49 -17.93 -9.95
C GLU A 21 4.24 -18.04 -11.29
N LEU A 22 5.26 -17.21 -11.52
CA LEU A 22 6.16 -17.32 -12.68
C LEU A 22 7.05 -18.58 -12.58
N ALA A 23 7.64 -18.83 -11.42
CA ALA A 23 8.48 -20.01 -11.20
C ALA A 23 7.73 -21.31 -11.43
N GLU A 24 6.46 -21.40 -11.00
CA GLU A 24 5.62 -22.60 -11.27
C GLU A 24 5.31 -22.82 -12.75
N ARG A 25 5.42 -21.77 -13.56
CA ARG A 25 5.24 -21.82 -15.01
C ARG A 25 6.58 -21.97 -15.77
N GLY A 26 7.69 -22.11 -15.03
CA GLY A 26 9.03 -22.23 -15.62
C GLY A 26 9.59 -20.95 -16.21
N HIS A 27 9.07 -19.78 -15.81
CA HIS A 27 9.55 -18.48 -16.28
C HIS A 27 10.60 -17.88 -15.34
N GLU A 28 11.69 -17.42 -15.94
CA GLU A 28 12.77 -16.73 -15.22
C GLU A 28 12.35 -15.32 -14.83
N CYS A 29 12.64 -14.93 -13.59
CA CYS A 29 12.45 -13.57 -13.12
C CYS A 29 13.51 -13.19 -12.08
N VAL A 30 13.62 -11.88 -11.80
CA VAL A 30 14.32 -11.34 -10.64
C VAL A 30 13.44 -10.32 -9.93
N LEU A 31 13.49 -10.31 -8.60
CA LEU A 31 12.84 -9.26 -7.82
C LEU A 31 13.90 -8.26 -7.36
N LEU A 32 13.62 -6.96 -7.55
CA LEU A 32 14.46 -5.87 -7.07
C LEU A 32 13.77 -5.23 -5.86
N GLU A 33 14.42 -5.28 -4.70
CA GLU A 33 13.90 -4.74 -3.44
C GLU A 33 14.86 -3.67 -2.91
N ARG A 34 14.33 -2.47 -2.64
CA ARG A 34 15.13 -1.34 -2.14
C ARG A 34 15.59 -1.49 -0.69
N ASN A 35 14.86 -2.27 0.11
CA ASN A 35 15.19 -2.51 1.52
C ASN A 35 16.26 -3.60 1.65
N GLU A 36 16.91 -3.66 2.81
CA GLU A 36 17.96 -4.62 3.11
C GLU A 36 17.44 -6.03 3.41
N ALA A 37 16.13 -6.16 3.70
CA ALA A 37 15.50 -7.46 3.90
C ALA A 37 14.07 -7.50 3.35
N VAL A 38 13.64 -8.70 2.93
CA VAL A 38 12.24 -8.96 2.64
C VAL A 38 11.40 -8.74 3.89
N GLY A 39 10.29 -8.02 3.75
CA GLY A 39 9.39 -7.71 4.86
C GLY A 39 9.67 -6.39 5.58
N ASP A 40 10.76 -5.68 5.27
CA ASP A 40 11.09 -4.42 5.94
C ASP A 40 10.02 -3.34 5.77
N GLY A 41 9.30 -3.33 4.66
CA GLY A 41 8.15 -2.45 4.50
C GLY A 41 7.05 -2.63 5.57
N TRP A 42 6.96 -3.84 6.15
CA TRP A 42 6.10 -4.13 7.29
C TRP A 42 6.78 -3.80 8.62
N ARG A 43 8.05 -4.16 8.81
CA ARG A 43 8.80 -3.83 10.05
C ARG A 43 8.83 -2.32 10.31
N GLN A 44 8.80 -1.52 9.25
CA GLN A 44 8.77 -0.05 9.30
C GLN A 44 7.40 0.55 9.66
N GLN A 45 6.37 -0.26 9.92
CA GLN A 45 5.08 0.23 10.42
C GLN A 45 5.12 0.46 11.95
N TYR A 46 4.09 1.12 12.50
CA TYR A 46 4.00 1.36 13.94
C TYR A 46 3.83 0.05 14.73
N ASP A 47 4.37 0.04 15.97
CA ASP A 47 4.55 -1.19 16.75
C ASP A 47 3.24 -1.89 17.11
N SER A 48 2.17 -1.13 17.31
CA SER A 48 0.84 -1.67 17.62
C SER A 48 0.03 -2.11 16.40
N LEU A 49 0.59 -2.00 15.18
CA LEU A 49 -0.12 -2.41 13.97
C LEU A 49 -0.46 -3.90 13.98
N ARG A 50 -1.73 -4.18 13.71
CA ARG A 50 -2.21 -5.52 13.43
C ARG A 50 -3.04 -5.54 12.16
N LEU A 51 -2.98 -6.64 11.43
CA LEU A 51 -3.83 -6.82 10.26
C LEU A 51 -5.31 -6.81 10.65
N TYR A 52 -6.13 -6.42 9.70
CA TYR A 52 -7.59 -6.47 9.84
C TYR A 52 -8.18 -7.81 9.39
N SER A 53 -7.38 -8.68 8.80
CA SER A 53 -7.70 -10.06 8.48
C SER A 53 -7.01 -11.01 9.46
N SER A 54 -7.64 -12.15 9.72
CA SER A 54 -7.03 -13.16 10.59
C SER A 54 -6.10 -14.08 9.80
N VAL A 55 -5.16 -14.71 10.51
CA VAL A 55 -4.19 -15.69 9.99
C VAL A 55 -4.79 -16.66 8.98
N ARG A 56 -6.02 -17.15 9.24
CA ARG A 56 -6.75 -18.05 8.36
C ARG A 56 -6.88 -17.53 6.91
N HIS A 57 -6.88 -16.21 6.73
CA HIS A 57 -7.14 -15.55 5.44
C HIS A 57 -5.90 -14.90 4.83
N ASP A 58 -4.79 -14.82 5.55
CA ASP A 58 -3.60 -14.04 5.17
C ASP A 58 -2.53 -14.84 4.41
N SER A 59 -2.87 -16.03 3.96
CA SER A 59 -1.94 -16.89 3.23
C SER A 59 -1.70 -16.42 1.80
N LEU A 60 -0.45 -16.41 1.39
CA LEU A 60 -0.05 -16.32 -0.01
C LEU A 60 -0.16 -17.70 -0.69
N PRO A 61 -0.24 -17.75 -2.03
CA PRO A 61 -0.33 -19.02 -2.76
C PRO A 61 0.78 -20.00 -2.38
N GLY A 62 0.41 -21.24 -2.09
CA GLY A 62 1.33 -22.35 -1.82
C GLY A 62 1.96 -22.40 -0.43
N MET A 63 1.68 -21.42 0.46
CA MET A 63 2.20 -21.44 1.83
C MET A 63 1.17 -20.84 2.81
N PRO A 64 0.64 -21.63 3.75
CA PRO A 64 -0.25 -21.09 4.78
C PRO A 64 0.50 -20.11 5.70
N PHE A 65 -0.23 -19.09 6.17
CA PHE A 65 0.30 -18.20 7.20
C PHE A 65 0.39 -18.98 8.53
N PRO A 66 1.52 -18.92 9.26
CA PRO A 66 1.69 -19.67 10.51
C PRO A 66 0.92 -19.03 11.67
N GLY A 67 0.56 -19.83 12.66
CA GLY A 67 -0.03 -19.35 13.91
C GLY A 67 -1.49 -19.74 14.12
N ASN A 68 -2.13 -19.12 15.13
CA ASN A 68 -3.53 -19.39 15.44
C ASN A 68 -4.44 -18.82 14.32
N PRO A 69 -5.28 -19.62 13.67
CA PRO A 69 -6.13 -19.18 12.57
C PRO A 69 -7.09 -18.02 12.90
N ARG A 70 -7.37 -17.81 14.18
CA ARG A 70 -8.26 -16.74 14.67
C ARG A 70 -7.50 -15.48 15.12
N SER A 71 -6.19 -15.51 15.25
CA SER A 71 -5.41 -14.32 15.61
C SER A 71 -5.26 -13.35 14.44
N PHE A 72 -5.01 -12.10 14.76
CA PHE A 72 -4.72 -11.02 13.80
C PHE A 72 -3.22 -10.73 13.87
N PRO A 73 -2.45 -11.05 12.82
CA PRO A 73 -0.99 -10.92 12.85
C PRO A 73 -0.54 -9.47 13.04
N GLY A 74 0.55 -9.31 13.79
CA GLY A 74 1.27 -8.04 13.88
C GLY A 74 2.23 -7.84 12.70
N LYS A 75 2.77 -6.63 12.58
CA LYS A 75 3.69 -6.25 11.50
C LYS A 75 4.89 -7.17 11.35
N ASP A 76 5.49 -7.59 12.47
CA ASP A 76 6.69 -8.42 12.47
C ASP A 76 6.39 -9.88 12.08
N GLU A 77 5.21 -10.39 12.45
CA GLU A 77 4.73 -11.71 12.01
C GLU A 77 4.52 -11.73 10.49
N VAL A 78 3.96 -10.65 9.92
CA VAL A 78 3.81 -10.51 8.46
C VAL A 78 5.17 -10.43 7.78
N ALA A 79 6.10 -9.64 8.32
CA ALA A 79 7.46 -9.52 7.79
C ALA A 79 8.19 -10.86 7.79
N ALA A 80 8.15 -11.60 8.91
CA ALA A 80 8.75 -12.93 9.04
C ALA A 80 8.12 -13.95 8.08
N TYR A 81 6.79 -13.89 7.90
CA TYR A 81 6.08 -14.73 6.94
C TYR A 81 6.54 -14.48 5.50
N LEU A 82 6.65 -13.22 5.07
CA LEU A 82 7.13 -12.87 3.73
C LEU A 82 8.57 -13.31 3.50
N GLN A 83 9.44 -13.15 4.50
CA GLN A 83 10.82 -13.60 4.44
C GLN A 83 10.90 -15.14 4.31
N SER A 84 10.12 -15.86 5.10
CA SER A 84 10.01 -17.32 5.04
C SER A 84 9.44 -17.79 3.70
N TYR A 85 8.49 -17.03 3.13
CA TYR A 85 7.91 -17.31 1.81
C TYR A 85 8.98 -17.22 0.71
N ALA A 86 9.75 -16.14 0.69
CA ALA A 86 10.85 -15.97 -0.27
C ALA A 86 11.88 -17.10 -0.17
N ALA A 87 12.27 -17.46 1.05
CA ALA A 87 13.23 -18.55 1.31
C ALA A 87 12.67 -19.92 0.89
N ARG A 88 11.43 -20.24 1.28
CA ARG A 88 10.78 -21.53 0.94
C ARG A 88 10.74 -21.80 -0.55
N PHE A 89 10.40 -20.79 -1.34
CA PHE A 89 10.30 -20.90 -2.80
C PHE A 89 11.59 -20.51 -3.52
N ARG A 90 12.68 -20.22 -2.80
CA ARG A 90 13.98 -19.82 -3.34
C ARG A 90 13.84 -18.69 -4.38
N LEU A 91 12.99 -17.69 -4.06
CA LEU A 91 12.72 -16.60 -4.99
C LEU A 91 13.97 -15.73 -5.18
N PRO A 92 14.33 -15.36 -6.41
CA PRO A 92 15.56 -14.63 -6.72
C PRO A 92 15.43 -13.13 -6.38
N VAL A 93 15.51 -12.78 -5.10
CA VAL A 93 15.41 -11.42 -4.60
C VAL A 93 16.79 -10.77 -4.52
N ARG A 94 16.96 -9.61 -5.14
CA ARG A 94 18.12 -8.73 -4.98
C ARG A 94 17.75 -7.62 -4.02
N LEU A 95 18.33 -7.64 -2.85
CA LEU A 95 18.10 -6.69 -1.76
C LEU A 95 18.98 -5.45 -1.89
N GLY A 96 18.56 -4.32 -1.31
CA GLY A 96 19.29 -3.05 -1.35
C GLY A 96 19.45 -2.52 -2.77
N VAL A 97 18.52 -2.81 -3.69
CA VAL A 97 18.54 -2.34 -5.08
C VAL A 97 17.37 -1.42 -5.33
N ARG A 98 17.64 -0.16 -5.56
CA ARG A 98 16.63 0.86 -5.85
C ARG A 98 16.46 1.04 -7.35
N VAL A 99 15.25 0.82 -7.86
CA VAL A 99 14.91 1.19 -9.23
C VAL A 99 14.68 2.70 -9.30
N GLU A 100 15.35 3.36 -10.21
CA GLU A 100 15.32 4.81 -10.42
C GLU A 100 14.53 5.19 -11.67
N ARG A 101 14.63 4.37 -12.74
CA ARG A 101 13.95 4.63 -14.01
C ARG A 101 13.56 3.32 -14.71
N LEU A 102 12.40 3.35 -15.35
CA LEU A 102 11.93 2.32 -16.28
C LEU A 102 11.64 2.97 -17.62
N ALA A 103 12.30 2.54 -18.68
CA ALA A 103 12.11 3.04 -20.04
C ALA A 103 12.03 1.88 -21.03
N ALA A 104 11.50 2.14 -22.24
CA ALA A 104 11.61 1.19 -23.34
C ALA A 104 13.07 1.10 -23.83
N THR A 105 13.44 -0.05 -24.41
CA THR A 105 14.68 -0.16 -25.17
C THR A 105 14.60 0.76 -26.42
N PRO A 106 15.74 1.21 -26.98
CA PRO A 106 15.74 1.98 -28.22
C PRO A 106 15.07 1.26 -29.40
N ALA A 107 15.10 -0.06 -29.41
CA ALA A 107 14.44 -0.88 -30.43
C ALA A 107 12.93 -1.09 -30.18
N GLY A 108 12.43 -0.70 -29.00
CA GLY A 108 11.02 -0.92 -28.62
C GLY A 108 10.65 -2.37 -28.35
N ASP A 109 11.60 -3.28 -28.24
CA ASP A 109 11.39 -4.73 -28.08
C ASP A 109 11.37 -5.20 -26.62
N GLY A 110 11.63 -4.29 -25.69
CA GLY A 110 11.68 -4.58 -24.25
C GLY A 110 11.87 -3.31 -23.43
N PHE A 111 12.46 -3.49 -22.25
CA PHE A 111 12.63 -2.44 -21.25
C PHE A 111 14.08 -2.36 -20.76
N VAL A 112 14.47 -1.17 -20.34
CA VAL A 112 15.66 -0.92 -19.54
C VAL A 112 15.20 -0.47 -18.15
N VAL A 113 15.56 -1.24 -17.14
CA VAL A 113 15.37 -0.92 -15.72
C VAL A 113 16.68 -0.38 -15.18
N THR A 114 16.74 0.93 -14.93
CA THR A 114 17.90 1.59 -14.33
C THR A 114 17.79 1.55 -12.81
N THR A 115 18.87 1.15 -12.15
CA THR A 115 18.95 1.07 -10.69
C THR A 115 20.17 1.83 -10.19
N ASP A 116 20.27 2.05 -8.90
CA ASP A 116 21.45 2.59 -8.20
C ASP A 116 22.68 1.66 -8.29
N ARG A 117 22.53 0.46 -8.86
CA ARG A 117 23.61 -0.54 -9.06
C ARG A 117 23.87 -0.89 -10.53
N GLY A 118 23.28 -0.15 -11.46
CA GLY A 118 23.41 -0.40 -12.89
C GLY A 118 22.08 -0.68 -13.57
N SER A 119 22.12 -1.05 -14.85
CA SER A 119 20.92 -1.23 -15.67
C SER A 119 20.74 -2.69 -16.10
N ILE A 120 19.47 -3.11 -16.15
CA ILE A 120 19.03 -4.44 -16.56
C ILE A 120 18.12 -4.29 -17.78
N ALA A 121 18.41 -5.01 -18.86
CA ALA A 121 17.50 -5.17 -19.98
C ALA A 121 16.55 -6.31 -19.70
N CYS A 122 15.26 -6.15 -20.04
CA CYS A 122 14.29 -7.22 -19.85
C CYS A 122 13.14 -7.13 -20.84
N ARG A 123 12.45 -8.25 -21.04
CA ARG A 123 11.30 -8.35 -21.94
C ARG A 123 10.00 -7.97 -21.23
N ASN A 124 9.91 -8.24 -19.95
CA ASN A 124 8.73 -7.98 -19.13
C ASN A 124 9.10 -7.27 -17.83
N VAL A 125 8.25 -6.34 -17.40
CA VAL A 125 8.38 -5.68 -16.10
C VAL A 125 7.07 -5.80 -15.33
N VAL A 126 7.17 -6.17 -14.05
CA VAL A 126 6.03 -6.16 -13.10
C VAL A 126 6.29 -5.10 -12.04
N VAL A 127 5.50 -4.04 -12.02
CA VAL A 127 5.51 -3.01 -10.98
C VAL A 127 4.73 -3.52 -9.78
N ALA A 128 5.43 -3.99 -8.75
CA ALA A 128 4.85 -4.57 -7.53
C ALA A 128 5.22 -3.74 -6.28
N THR A 129 5.34 -2.44 -6.46
CA THR A 129 5.81 -1.50 -5.46
C THR A 129 4.78 -1.14 -4.38
N GLY A 130 3.59 -1.71 -4.46
CA GLY A 130 2.49 -1.52 -3.52
C GLY A 130 1.75 -0.20 -3.72
N THR A 131 0.64 -0.07 -3.01
CA THR A 131 -0.22 1.14 -3.05
C THR A 131 0.15 2.12 -1.95
N PHE A 132 0.59 1.63 -0.80
CA PHE A 132 0.85 2.45 0.38
C PHE A 132 2.35 2.57 0.67
N GLY A 133 2.76 3.70 1.26
CA GLY A 133 4.13 3.90 1.73
C GLY A 133 5.11 4.43 0.68
N ARG A 134 4.64 5.02 -0.41
CA ARG A 134 5.51 5.59 -1.44
C ARG A 134 5.95 7.01 -1.11
N ALA A 135 5.06 7.98 -1.19
CA ALA A 135 5.32 9.35 -0.78
C ALA A 135 4.32 9.72 0.32
N PRO A 136 4.77 10.02 1.54
CA PRO A 136 3.89 10.53 2.58
C PRO A 136 3.21 11.82 2.11
N HIS A 137 1.88 11.89 2.23
CA HIS A 137 1.15 13.13 1.97
C HIS A 137 1.15 13.97 3.25
N VAL A 138 1.97 15.01 3.27
CA VAL A 138 1.98 16.02 4.35
C VAL A 138 1.44 17.31 3.75
N PRO A 139 0.35 17.90 4.31
CA PRO A 139 -0.20 19.17 3.80
C PRO A 139 0.83 20.29 3.82
N ALA A 140 0.80 21.18 2.82
CA ALA A 140 1.75 22.30 2.72
C ALA A 140 1.78 23.20 3.98
N LEU A 141 0.61 23.39 4.62
CA LEU A 141 0.48 24.15 5.86
C LEU A 141 1.34 23.60 7.03
N ALA A 142 1.83 22.37 6.94
CA ALA A 142 2.72 21.79 7.95
C ALA A 142 4.04 22.59 8.09
N ALA A 143 4.48 23.27 7.03
CA ALA A 143 5.67 24.11 7.05
C ALA A 143 5.49 25.41 7.87
N ASP A 144 4.25 25.85 8.08
CA ASP A 144 3.90 27.08 8.80
C ASP A 144 3.70 26.84 10.30
N LEU A 145 3.70 25.57 10.75
CA LEU A 145 3.60 25.25 12.18
C LEU A 145 4.86 25.67 12.93
N ASP A 146 4.68 26.11 14.20
CA ASP A 146 5.79 26.47 15.06
C ASP A 146 6.80 25.32 15.20
N ALA A 147 8.10 25.64 15.14
CA ALA A 147 9.19 24.65 15.20
C ALA A 147 9.25 23.88 16.54
N SER A 148 8.61 24.38 17.59
CA SER A 148 8.46 23.67 18.86
C SER A 148 7.50 22.47 18.75
N ILE A 149 6.61 22.43 17.76
CA ILE A 149 5.68 21.33 17.53
C ILE A 149 6.40 20.20 16.79
N LEU A 150 6.49 19.03 17.42
CA LEU A 150 7.03 17.84 16.75
C LEU A 150 6.04 17.33 15.71
N GLN A 151 6.48 17.16 14.49
CA GLN A 151 5.66 16.66 13.39
C GLN A 151 6.19 15.31 12.91
N LEU A 152 5.32 14.31 12.79
CA LEU A 152 5.61 13.02 12.18
C LEU A 152 4.50 12.66 11.19
N HIS A 153 4.85 12.09 10.04
CA HIS A 153 3.88 11.36 9.24
C HIS A 153 3.63 9.97 9.85
N SER A 154 2.46 9.39 9.66
CA SER A 154 2.12 8.04 10.16
C SER A 154 3.11 6.95 9.74
N SER A 155 3.81 7.11 8.62
CA SER A 155 4.90 6.22 8.19
C SER A 155 6.19 6.39 9.00
N GLN A 156 6.36 7.47 9.73
CA GLN A 156 7.51 7.75 10.61
C GLN A 156 7.18 7.43 12.07
N TYR A 157 5.89 7.45 12.41
CA TYR A 157 5.43 7.08 13.75
C TYR A 157 5.64 5.57 13.98
N ARG A 158 6.21 5.21 15.12
CA ARG A 158 6.44 3.83 15.59
C ARG A 158 5.75 3.56 16.91
N ARG A 159 5.90 4.47 17.86
CA ARG A 159 5.43 4.29 19.25
C ARG A 159 5.28 5.63 19.98
N PRO A 160 4.49 5.68 21.07
CA PRO A 160 4.25 6.89 21.83
C PRO A 160 5.51 7.60 22.36
N SER A 161 6.59 6.87 22.65
CA SER A 161 7.84 7.41 23.19
C SER A 161 8.64 8.27 22.21
N GLN A 162 8.28 8.30 20.93
CA GLN A 162 8.89 9.20 19.94
C GLN A 162 8.40 10.66 20.11
N LEU A 163 7.25 10.83 20.74
CA LEU A 163 6.61 12.14 20.84
C LEU A 163 7.10 12.90 22.08
N ARG A 164 7.14 14.22 21.97
CA ARG A 164 7.42 15.12 23.10
C ARG A 164 6.31 15.03 24.14
N ASP A 165 6.61 15.41 25.37
CA ASP A 165 5.58 15.56 26.40
C ASP A 165 4.53 16.58 25.98
N GLY A 166 3.28 16.36 26.38
CA GLY A 166 2.15 17.20 26.02
C GLY A 166 1.12 16.54 25.12
N SER A 167 0.19 17.34 24.64
CA SER A 167 -0.94 16.91 23.82
C SER A 167 -0.53 16.57 22.39
N VAL A 168 -1.35 15.74 21.75
CA VAL A 168 -1.12 15.29 20.35
C VAL A 168 -2.35 15.55 19.51
N LEU A 169 -2.14 16.12 18.33
CA LEU A 169 -3.11 16.15 17.25
C LEU A 169 -2.79 15.03 16.25
N VAL A 170 -3.73 14.14 16.00
CA VAL A 170 -3.69 13.19 14.89
C VAL A 170 -4.60 13.70 13.77
N VAL A 171 -4.03 13.94 12.58
CA VAL A 171 -4.76 14.46 11.42
C VAL A 171 -5.07 13.33 10.45
N GLY A 172 -6.36 13.08 10.24
CA GLY A 172 -6.87 12.00 9.38
C GLY A 172 -7.49 10.85 10.17
N ALA A 173 -8.81 10.67 10.02
CA ALA A 173 -9.62 9.74 10.81
C ALA A 173 -9.96 8.44 10.07
N SER A 174 -9.03 7.93 9.26
CA SER A 174 -9.10 6.59 8.67
C SER A 174 -8.32 5.58 9.54
N HIS A 175 -8.04 4.39 9.00
CA HIS A 175 -7.46 3.24 9.71
C HIS A 175 -6.29 3.61 10.63
N SER A 176 -5.18 4.09 10.07
CA SER A 176 -3.97 4.42 10.84
C SER A 176 -4.19 5.54 11.84
N GLY A 177 -4.94 6.58 11.45
CA GLY A 177 -5.21 7.70 12.35
C GLY A 177 -6.03 7.28 13.57
N CYS A 178 -7.05 6.44 13.39
CA CYS A 178 -7.84 5.93 14.51
C CYS A 178 -7.04 4.99 15.42
N ASP A 179 -6.24 4.09 14.84
CA ASP A 179 -5.40 3.17 15.61
C ASP A 179 -4.33 3.92 16.42
N ILE A 180 -3.65 4.91 15.80
CA ILE A 180 -2.63 5.73 16.45
C ILE A 180 -3.25 6.62 17.53
N ALA A 181 -4.39 7.27 17.26
CA ALA A 181 -5.07 8.10 18.25
C ALA A 181 -5.52 7.28 19.46
N TYR A 182 -6.06 6.08 19.24
CA TYR A 182 -6.45 5.14 20.29
C TYR A 182 -5.26 4.72 21.17
N GLU A 183 -4.11 4.43 20.56
CA GLU A 183 -2.87 4.10 21.28
C GLU A 183 -2.37 5.29 22.12
N LEU A 184 -2.30 6.49 21.53
CA LEU A 184 -1.77 7.69 22.17
C LEU A 184 -2.61 8.16 23.37
N ALA A 185 -3.93 8.03 23.26
CA ALA A 185 -4.85 8.43 24.31
C ALA A 185 -4.74 7.60 25.61
N ALA A 186 -3.97 6.50 25.59
CA ALA A 186 -3.66 5.75 26.81
C ALA A 186 -2.78 6.52 27.80
N GLY A 187 -2.01 7.51 27.35
CA GLY A 187 -1.03 8.20 28.20
C GLY A 187 -0.99 9.72 28.02
N ARG A 188 -1.79 10.30 27.10
CA ARG A 188 -1.77 11.75 26.86
C ARG A 188 -3.07 12.26 26.24
N ARG A 189 -3.34 13.55 26.41
CA ARG A 189 -4.45 14.21 25.73
C ARG A 189 -4.26 14.09 24.22
N THR A 190 -5.25 13.52 23.53
CA THR A 190 -5.18 13.24 22.09
C THR A 190 -6.41 13.78 21.39
N VAL A 191 -6.18 14.62 20.39
CA VAL A 191 -7.21 15.13 19.47
C VAL A 191 -7.11 14.38 18.15
N LEU A 192 -8.22 13.86 17.64
CA LEU A 192 -8.30 13.24 16.30
C LEU A 192 -9.14 14.14 15.40
N ALA A 193 -8.50 14.80 14.43
CA ALA A 193 -9.14 15.71 13.50
C ALA A 193 -9.26 15.12 12.08
N GLY A 194 -10.36 15.46 11.40
CA GLY A 194 -10.62 15.11 10.01
C GLY A 194 -12.01 14.52 9.79
N ARG A 195 -12.45 14.43 8.54
CA ARG A 195 -13.79 13.96 8.20
C ARG A 195 -14.07 12.56 8.74
N ASP A 196 -15.34 12.29 9.02
CA ASP A 196 -15.78 10.96 9.38
C ASP A 196 -15.83 10.06 8.13
N CYS A 197 -15.02 9.01 8.15
CA CYS A 197 -14.97 8.01 7.07
C CYS A 197 -16.00 6.87 7.25
N GLY A 198 -16.86 6.94 8.27
CA GLY A 198 -17.77 5.85 8.64
C GLY A 198 -17.07 4.71 9.41
N GLN A 199 -17.82 3.68 9.73
CA GLN A 199 -17.27 2.46 10.37
C GLN A 199 -17.98 1.20 9.87
N ILE A 200 -17.26 0.10 9.78
CA ILE A 200 -17.85 -1.21 9.48
C ILE A 200 -18.58 -1.74 10.72
N PRO A 201 -19.84 -2.19 10.62
CA PRO A 201 -20.65 -2.59 11.78
C PRO A 201 -20.29 -4.01 12.30
N VAL A 202 -19.00 -4.32 12.37
CA VAL A 202 -18.46 -5.59 12.91
C VAL A 202 -17.41 -5.26 13.95
N ARG A 203 -17.52 -5.86 15.13
CA ARG A 203 -16.55 -5.70 16.20
C ARG A 203 -15.40 -6.69 16.03
N TRP A 204 -14.17 -6.17 15.86
CA TRP A 204 -12.95 -6.97 15.64
C TRP A 204 -12.46 -7.71 16.89
N ASP A 205 -12.84 -7.24 18.06
CA ASP A 205 -12.51 -7.79 19.38
C ASP A 205 -13.49 -8.89 19.85
N THR A 206 -14.46 -9.26 19.02
CA THR A 206 -15.46 -10.28 19.36
C THR A 206 -15.37 -11.50 18.43
N PRO A 207 -15.79 -12.70 18.89
CA PRO A 207 -15.86 -13.89 18.01
C PRO A 207 -16.71 -13.71 16.75
N ALA A 208 -17.65 -12.77 16.75
CA ALA A 208 -18.50 -12.47 15.61
C ALA A 208 -17.71 -12.09 14.34
N VAL A 209 -16.52 -11.49 14.48
CA VAL A 209 -15.67 -11.17 13.33
C VAL A 209 -15.31 -12.42 12.52
N HIS A 210 -15.06 -13.55 13.15
CA HIS A 210 -14.68 -14.79 12.46
C HIS A 210 -15.84 -15.39 11.64
N VAL A 211 -17.07 -15.06 11.98
CA VAL A 211 -18.27 -15.42 11.21
C VAL A 211 -18.51 -14.40 10.08
N ALA A 212 -18.39 -13.11 10.37
CA ALA A 212 -18.67 -12.04 9.42
C ALA A 212 -17.58 -11.88 8.36
N PHE A 213 -16.31 -12.09 8.71
CA PHE A 213 -15.17 -11.81 7.84
C PHE A 213 -15.16 -12.63 6.53
N PRO A 214 -15.52 -13.92 6.49
CA PRO A 214 -15.66 -14.66 5.24
C PRO A 214 -16.65 -14.00 4.26
N PHE A 215 -17.76 -13.46 4.73
CA PHE A 215 -18.73 -12.74 3.89
C PHE A 215 -18.18 -11.40 3.41
N LEU A 216 -17.49 -10.66 4.27
CA LEU A 216 -16.79 -9.44 3.88
C LEU A 216 -15.72 -9.75 2.81
N LEU A 217 -14.93 -10.78 3.01
CA LEU A 217 -13.89 -11.19 2.07
C LEU A 217 -14.50 -11.65 0.74
N PHE A 218 -15.63 -12.36 0.78
CA PHE A 218 -16.37 -12.69 -0.44
C PHE A 218 -16.82 -11.43 -1.18
N ALA A 219 -17.40 -10.46 -0.48
CA ALA A 219 -17.79 -9.19 -1.06
C ALA A 219 -16.58 -8.43 -1.64
N TRP A 220 -15.47 -8.37 -0.93
CA TRP A 220 -14.23 -7.73 -1.39
C TRP A 220 -13.62 -8.39 -2.62
N ARG A 221 -13.79 -9.69 -2.79
CA ARG A 221 -13.26 -10.46 -3.92
C ARG A 221 -14.18 -10.51 -5.13
N HIS A 222 -15.50 -10.50 -4.92
CA HIS A 222 -16.47 -10.85 -5.96
C HIS A 222 -17.52 -9.77 -6.23
N VAL A 223 -17.89 -8.97 -5.22
CA VAL A 223 -18.88 -7.89 -5.36
C VAL A 223 -18.19 -6.55 -5.64
N LEU A 224 -17.18 -6.19 -4.85
CA LEU A 224 -16.44 -4.94 -5.03
C LEU A 224 -15.33 -5.12 -6.08
N THR A 225 -15.76 -5.28 -7.34
CA THR A 225 -14.85 -5.50 -8.49
C THR A 225 -15.07 -4.45 -9.58
N ARG A 226 -14.09 -4.26 -10.44
CA ARG A 226 -14.21 -3.36 -11.61
C ARG A 226 -15.32 -3.80 -12.60
N ARG A 227 -15.84 -5.02 -12.48
CA ARG A 227 -16.94 -5.52 -13.31
C ARG A 227 -18.33 -5.08 -12.82
N THR A 228 -18.46 -4.77 -11.55
CA THR A 228 -19.75 -4.38 -10.95
C THR A 228 -19.89 -2.86 -10.87
N PRO A 229 -21.11 -2.29 -11.00
CA PRO A 229 -21.34 -0.86 -10.85
C PRO A 229 -20.89 -0.33 -9.48
N VAL A 230 -21.22 -1.05 -8.42
CA VAL A 230 -20.82 -0.69 -7.05
C VAL A 230 -19.30 -0.71 -6.87
N GLY A 231 -18.60 -1.71 -7.44
CA GLY A 231 -17.15 -1.77 -7.39
C GLY A 231 -16.48 -0.63 -8.16
N ARG A 232 -16.99 -0.26 -9.34
CA ARG A 232 -16.47 0.90 -10.09
C ARG A 232 -16.62 2.21 -9.32
N LYS A 233 -17.76 2.43 -8.67
CA LYS A 233 -17.96 3.59 -7.81
C LYS A 233 -16.98 3.59 -6.63
N MET A 234 -16.86 2.45 -5.93
CA MET A 234 -15.96 2.29 -4.78
C MET A 234 -14.48 2.45 -5.16
N MET A 235 -14.06 2.10 -6.38
CA MET A 235 -12.68 2.24 -6.83
C MET A 235 -12.19 3.68 -6.75
N GLY A 236 -13.00 4.64 -7.23
CA GLY A 236 -12.68 6.07 -7.14
C GLY A 236 -12.50 6.52 -5.68
N GLU A 237 -13.42 6.13 -4.81
CA GLU A 237 -13.34 6.47 -3.39
C GLU A 237 -12.09 5.87 -2.71
N ILE A 238 -11.81 4.60 -2.96
CA ILE A 238 -10.68 3.87 -2.31
C ILE A 238 -9.32 4.36 -2.82
N ARG A 239 -9.22 4.76 -4.08
CA ARG A 239 -7.96 5.27 -4.65
C ARG A 239 -7.60 6.65 -4.13
N HIS A 240 -8.58 7.47 -3.77
CA HIS A 240 -8.38 8.88 -3.42
C HIS A 240 -8.71 9.22 -1.96
N HIS A 241 -9.36 8.31 -1.23
CA HIS A 241 -9.82 8.56 0.13
C HIS A 241 -9.49 7.43 1.09
N GLY A 242 -9.38 7.75 2.38
CA GLY A 242 -9.22 6.77 3.45
C GLY A 242 -10.50 5.95 3.65
N GLY A 243 -10.34 4.67 3.98
CA GLY A 243 -11.46 3.76 4.25
C GLY A 243 -12.11 3.95 5.62
N PRO A 244 -13.26 3.29 5.86
CA PRO A 244 -14.00 3.36 7.11
C PRO A 244 -13.21 2.72 8.27
N MET A 245 -13.50 3.11 9.50
CA MET A 245 -12.93 2.50 10.70
C MET A 245 -13.21 1.00 10.75
N LEU A 246 -12.20 0.21 11.06
CA LEU A 246 -12.27 -1.25 11.11
C LEU A 246 -12.17 -1.75 12.56
N ARG A 247 -10.98 -1.79 13.12
CA ARG A 247 -10.69 -2.32 14.45
C ARG A 247 -11.12 -1.36 15.54
N VAL A 248 -10.68 -0.13 15.49
CA VAL A 248 -11.03 0.93 16.43
C VAL A 248 -12.32 1.60 15.96
N LYS A 249 -13.28 1.74 16.86
CA LYS A 249 -14.60 2.33 16.62
C LYS A 249 -14.74 3.69 17.29
N ARG A 250 -15.80 4.43 16.95
CA ARG A 250 -16.09 5.71 17.60
C ARG A 250 -16.25 5.56 19.12
N GLU A 251 -16.91 4.48 19.55
CA GLU A 251 -17.14 4.16 20.96
C GLU A 251 -15.81 3.88 21.68
N ASP A 252 -14.87 3.20 21.02
CA ASP A 252 -13.56 2.88 21.57
C ASP A 252 -12.72 4.15 21.74
N LEU A 253 -12.76 5.05 20.75
CA LEU A 253 -12.09 6.36 20.82
C LEU A 253 -12.67 7.21 21.96
N ALA A 254 -13.99 7.29 22.07
CA ALA A 254 -14.68 8.04 23.12
C ALA A 254 -14.38 7.47 24.52
N ALA A 255 -14.44 6.14 24.68
CA ALA A 255 -14.13 5.46 25.94
C ALA A 255 -12.66 5.64 26.37
N ARG A 256 -11.75 5.86 25.39
CA ARG A 256 -10.33 6.15 25.64
C ARG A 256 -10.04 7.62 25.90
N GLY A 257 -11.05 8.51 25.76
CA GLY A 257 -10.90 9.95 25.98
C GLY A 257 -10.29 10.69 24.78
N VAL A 258 -10.38 10.14 23.56
CA VAL A 258 -9.95 10.85 22.34
C VAL A 258 -10.93 11.98 22.05
N GLU A 259 -10.42 13.21 21.96
CA GLU A 259 -11.19 14.38 21.53
C GLU A 259 -11.40 14.31 20.01
N ARG A 260 -12.61 14.01 19.59
CA ARG A 260 -12.95 13.85 18.17
C ARG A 260 -13.39 15.17 17.55
N GLN A 261 -12.64 15.67 16.56
CA GLN A 261 -12.99 16.81 15.70
C GLN A 261 -13.29 16.30 14.29
N VAL A 262 -14.50 16.55 13.79
CA VAL A 262 -14.88 16.15 12.42
C VAL A 262 -14.39 17.15 11.38
N GLN A 263 -14.00 18.32 11.85
CA GLN A 263 -13.40 19.42 11.09
C GLN A 263 -12.03 19.02 10.54
N ARG A 264 -11.62 19.70 9.47
CA ARG A 264 -10.30 19.53 8.88
C ARG A 264 -9.33 20.56 9.40
N VAL A 265 -8.06 20.20 9.48
CA VAL A 265 -6.98 21.18 9.66
C VAL A 265 -6.76 21.84 8.31
N THR A 266 -7.06 23.13 8.20
CA THR A 266 -7.00 23.91 6.95
C THR A 266 -6.10 25.11 7.02
N GLY A 267 -5.58 25.46 8.21
CA GLY A 267 -4.74 26.64 8.38
C GLY A 267 -3.83 26.53 9.59
N VAL A 268 -3.06 27.61 9.76
CA VAL A 268 -2.18 27.83 10.90
C VAL A 268 -2.41 29.25 11.40
N THR A 269 -2.61 29.41 12.71
CA THR A 269 -2.75 30.70 13.38
C THR A 269 -1.70 30.78 14.50
N ASP A 270 -0.84 31.77 14.47
CA ASP A 270 0.26 31.95 15.43
C ASP A 270 1.09 30.66 15.62
N GLY A 271 1.42 29.98 14.51
CA GLY A 271 2.18 28.75 14.50
C GLY A 271 1.40 27.49 14.98
N ARG A 272 0.10 27.58 15.25
CA ARG A 272 -0.73 26.48 15.76
C ARG A 272 -1.72 25.98 14.72
N PRO A 273 -2.01 24.65 14.69
CA PRO A 273 -2.99 24.08 13.76
C PRO A 273 -4.37 24.71 13.98
N THR A 274 -5.01 25.10 12.88
CA THR A 274 -6.35 25.70 12.88
C THR A 274 -7.31 24.85 12.07
N LEU A 275 -8.47 24.57 12.64
CA LEU A 275 -9.54 23.82 11.99
C LEU A 275 -10.36 24.74 11.05
N ASP A 276 -11.13 24.14 10.14
CA ASP A 276 -11.97 24.85 9.18
C ASP A 276 -13.15 25.63 9.81
N ASP A 277 -13.44 25.41 11.09
CA ASP A 277 -14.37 26.21 11.90
C ASP A 277 -13.69 27.36 12.68
N GLY A 278 -12.41 27.58 12.48
CA GLY A 278 -11.61 28.61 13.16
C GLY A 278 -11.04 28.17 14.52
N THR A 279 -11.29 26.97 14.98
CA THR A 279 -10.74 26.46 16.25
C THR A 279 -9.23 26.31 16.16
N VAL A 280 -8.47 26.98 17.02
CA VAL A 280 -7.02 26.86 17.13
C VAL A 280 -6.68 25.79 18.17
N LEU A 281 -5.82 24.84 17.82
CA LEU A 281 -5.45 23.72 18.69
C LEU A 281 -4.06 23.95 19.29
N ASP A 282 -4.00 23.94 20.64
CA ASP A 282 -2.74 24.01 21.37
C ASP A 282 -2.21 22.58 21.62
N VAL A 283 -1.18 22.20 20.84
CA VAL A 283 -0.61 20.85 20.86
C VAL A 283 0.91 20.88 20.77
N ALA A 284 1.55 19.92 21.43
CA ALA A 284 3.01 19.75 21.38
C ALA A 284 3.46 18.86 20.21
N ASN A 285 2.54 18.05 19.65
CA ASN A 285 2.86 17.09 18.61
C ASN A 285 1.74 17.00 17.56
N VAL A 286 2.12 16.78 16.31
CA VAL A 286 1.20 16.49 15.21
C VAL A 286 1.61 15.18 14.54
N VAL A 287 0.67 14.25 14.39
CA VAL A 287 0.84 13.02 13.58
C VAL A 287 -0.03 13.12 12.35
N TRP A 288 0.59 13.26 11.20
CA TRP A 288 -0.08 13.32 9.90
C TRP A 288 -0.47 11.90 9.44
N ALA A 289 -1.70 11.49 9.67
CA ALA A 289 -2.27 10.24 9.15
C ALA A 289 -3.06 10.50 7.85
N THR A 290 -2.49 11.33 6.99
CA THR A 290 -3.11 11.91 5.79
C THR A 290 -2.94 11.07 4.54
N GLY A 291 -2.36 9.87 4.68
CA GLY A 291 -2.19 8.92 3.60
C GLY A 291 -0.94 9.15 2.75
N PHE A 292 -0.96 8.62 1.53
CA PHE A 292 0.20 8.58 0.66
C PHE A 292 -0.18 8.99 -0.77
N GLU A 293 0.74 9.65 -1.44
CA GLU A 293 0.65 9.91 -2.87
C GLU A 293 1.24 8.76 -3.67
N GLN A 294 0.60 8.42 -4.76
CA GLN A 294 1.16 7.49 -5.73
C GLN A 294 2.12 8.25 -6.64
N ARG A 295 3.34 7.75 -6.78
CA ARG A 295 4.35 8.34 -7.66
C ARG A 295 4.86 7.30 -8.64
N PHE A 296 4.63 7.56 -9.91
CA PHE A 296 5.07 6.76 -11.04
C PHE A 296 6.01 7.52 -11.97
N ASP A 297 6.54 8.66 -11.52
CA ASP A 297 7.46 9.55 -12.23
C ASP A 297 8.76 8.87 -12.70
N TRP A 298 9.11 7.76 -12.06
CA TRP A 298 10.22 6.92 -12.47
C TRP A 298 9.91 5.99 -13.66
N ILE A 299 8.64 5.90 -14.08
CA ILE A 299 8.20 5.14 -15.26
C ILE A 299 8.15 6.12 -16.44
N ASP A 300 9.19 6.11 -17.25
CA ASP A 300 9.32 6.93 -18.45
C ASP A 300 8.65 6.24 -19.65
N LEU A 301 7.34 6.05 -19.52
CA LEU A 301 6.46 5.42 -20.49
C LEU A 301 5.07 6.08 -20.40
N PRO A 302 4.35 6.22 -21.53
CA PRO A 302 3.06 6.90 -21.55
C PRO A 302 1.94 6.02 -21.00
N VAL A 303 2.05 5.57 -19.75
CA VAL A 303 1.12 4.59 -19.14
C VAL A 303 0.32 5.16 -17.98
N ILE A 304 0.59 6.39 -17.54
CA ILE A 304 -0.14 7.01 -16.44
C ILE A 304 -1.30 7.82 -17.00
N GLY A 305 -2.49 7.59 -16.46
CA GLY A 305 -3.70 8.33 -16.81
C GLY A 305 -3.76 9.71 -16.17
N GLU A 306 -4.72 10.52 -16.58
CA GLU A 306 -4.97 11.85 -16.01
C GLU A 306 -5.32 11.81 -14.51
N ASP A 307 -5.82 10.67 -14.03
CA ASP A 307 -6.11 10.40 -12.61
C ASP A 307 -4.88 10.07 -11.77
N GLY A 308 -3.67 10.07 -12.38
CA GLY A 308 -2.40 9.72 -11.73
C GLY A 308 -2.20 8.22 -11.51
N TRP A 309 -3.11 7.36 -12.03
CA TRP A 309 -3.01 5.91 -11.93
C TRP A 309 -2.59 5.28 -13.26
N PRO A 310 -1.93 4.11 -13.22
CA PRO A 310 -1.60 3.39 -14.45
C PRO A 310 -2.83 2.99 -15.23
N ARG A 311 -2.76 3.17 -16.56
CA ARG A 311 -3.75 2.62 -17.49
C ARG A 311 -3.52 1.13 -17.63
N GLU A 312 -4.27 0.37 -16.86
CA GLU A 312 -4.17 -1.08 -16.77
C GLU A 312 -5.55 -1.73 -16.60
N TYR A 313 -5.67 -2.98 -16.95
CA TYR A 313 -6.81 -3.82 -16.58
C TYR A 313 -6.33 -5.14 -15.99
N ARG A 314 -6.67 -5.39 -14.72
CA ARG A 314 -6.23 -6.56 -13.94
C ARG A 314 -4.70 -6.74 -13.90
N GLY A 315 -3.98 -5.64 -13.87
CA GLY A 315 -2.52 -5.63 -13.83
C GLY A 315 -1.83 -5.72 -15.18
N VAL A 316 -2.55 -5.84 -16.28
CA VAL A 316 -1.97 -5.78 -17.63
C VAL A 316 -2.07 -4.36 -18.15
N SER A 317 -0.94 -3.75 -18.53
CA SER A 317 -0.96 -2.43 -19.19
C SER A 317 -1.78 -2.48 -20.47
N THR A 318 -2.61 -1.46 -20.70
CA THR A 318 -3.41 -1.32 -21.94
C THR A 318 -2.61 -0.78 -23.11
N ASP A 319 -1.54 -0.04 -22.82
CA ASP A 319 -0.82 0.76 -23.82
C ASP A 319 0.57 0.20 -24.13
N VAL A 320 1.21 -0.46 -23.15
CA VAL A 320 2.60 -0.93 -23.29
C VAL A 320 2.66 -2.44 -23.06
N PRO A 321 2.78 -3.22 -24.15
CA PRO A 321 2.91 -4.66 -24.07
C PRO A 321 4.18 -5.09 -23.29
N GLY A 322 4.03 -5.98 -22.30
CA GLY A 322 5.13 -6.44 -21.44
C GLY A 322 5.28 -5.66 -20.14
N LEU A 323 4.51 -4.58 -19.95
CA LEU A 323 4.42 -3.90 -18.67
C LEU A 323 3.20 -4.39 -17.90
N PHE A 324 3.44 -4.74 -16.63
CA PHE A 324 2.43 -5.27 -15.73
C PHE A 324 2.49 -4.57 -14.37
N PHE A 325 1.38 -4.66 -13.63
CA PHE A 325 1.22 -4.14 -12.28
C PHE A 325 0.67 -5.23 -11.37
N CYS A 326 1.11 -5.29 -10.11
CA CYS A 326 0.55 -6.21 -9.14
C CYS A 326 0.49 -5.57 -7.75
N GLY A 327 -0.70 -5.67 -7.10
CA GLY A 327 -0.91 -5.15 -5.74
C GLY A 327 -1.32 -3.69 -5.66
N LEU A 328 -1.76 -3.08 -6.77
CA LEU A 328 -2.36 -1.73 -6.75
C LEU A 328 -3.73 -1.73 -6.07
N ALA A 329 -4.08 -0.58 -5.48
CA ALA A 329 -5.41 -0.38 -4.92
C ALA A 329 -6.48 -0.60 -5.98
N PHE A 330 -7.39 -1.51 -5.69
CA PHE A 330 -8.50 -1.85 -6.58
C PHE A 330 -8.06 -2.24 -8.01
N GLN A 331 -6.95 -2.95 -8.14
CA GLN A 331 -6.42 -3.40 -9.45
C GLN A 331 -7.49 -4.17 -10.24
N PHE A 332 -8.18 -5.11 -9.59
CA PHE A 332 -9.37 -5.79 -10.11
C PHE A 332 -10.54 -5.70 -9.14
N ALA A 333 -10.27 -5.90 -7.86
CA ALA A 333 -11.22 -5.88 -6.75
C ALA A 333 -10.64 -5.15 -5.56
N PHE A 334 -11.45 -4.84 -4.57
CA PHE A 334 -10.96 -4.31 -3.30
C PHE A 334 -9.87 -5.20 -2.68
N ALA A 335 -10.02 -6.51 -2.78
CA ALA A 335 -9.05 -7.46 -2.23
C ALA A 335 -7.69 -7.48 -2.94
N SER A 336 -7.51 -6.85 -4.10
CA SER A 336 -6.25 -6.87 -4.87
C SER A 336 -5.05 -6.33 -4.11
N MET A 337 -5.25 -5.38 -3.20
CA MET A 337 -4.18 -4.71 -2.45
C MET A 337 -3.84 -5.38 -1.10
N VAL A 338 -4.57 -6.42 -0.72
CA VAL A 338 -4.40 -7.10 0.59
C VAL A 338 -3.94 -8.55 0.41
N LEU A 339 -3.28 -9.11 1.45
CA LEU A 339 -2.81 -10.50 1.46
C LEU A 339 -3.87 -11.51 0.98
N PRO A 340 -5.12 -11.45 1.48
CA PRO A 340 -6.16 -12.39 1.07
C PRO A 340 -6.51 -12.40 -0.42
N GLY A 341 -6.14 -11.37 -1.18
CA GLY A 341 -6.59 -11.22 -2.58
C GLY A 341 -5.49 -11.17 -3.62
N VAL A 342 -4.28 -10.79 -3.24
CA VAL A 342 -3.18 -10.52 -4.17
C VAL A 342 -2.75 -11.73 -5.01
N GLY A 343 -2.86 -12.94 -4.47
CA GLY A 343 -2.47 -14.16 -5.18
C GLY A 343 -3.25 -14.42 -6.48
N ARG A 344 -4.54 -14.05 -6.51
CA ARG A 344 -5.35 -14.15 -7.73
C ARG A 344 -4.84 -13.22 -8.84
N ASP A 345 -4.44 -12.02 -8.47
CA ASP A 345 -3.96 -11.04 -9.44
C ASP A 345 -2.54 -11.38 -9.89
N ALA A 346 -1.69 -11.90 -8.99
CA ALA A 346 -0.38 -12.45 -9.32
C ALA A 346 -0.47 -13.59 -10.33
N ALA A 347 -1.36 -14.56 -10.11
CA ALA A 347 -1.59 -15.66 -11.06
C ALA A 347 -2.08 -15.18 -12.44
N HIS A 348 -2.92 -14.14 -12.46
CA HIS A 348 -3.39 -13.54 -13.71
C HIS A 348 -2.24 -12.87 -14.48
N VAL A 349 -1.43 -12.05 -13.81
CA VAL A 349 -0.26 -11.39 -14.40
C VAL A 349 0.74 -12.43 -14.92
N ALA A 350 1.08 -13.45 -14.11
CA ALA A 350 1.99 -14.50 -14.52
C ALA A 350 1.49 -15.30 -15.75
N THR A 351 0.17 -15.52 -15.85
CA THR A 351 -0.43 -16.16 -17.03
C THR A 351 -0.26 -15.32 -18.30
N HIS A 352 -0.39 -13.99 -18.19
CA HIS A 352 -0.19 -13.10 -19.34
C HIS A 352 1.28 -13.02 -19.75
N ILE A 353 2.21 -13.00 -18.80
CA ILE A 353 3.65 -13.07 -19.07
C ILE A 353 3.99 -14.37 -19.80
N ALA A 354 3.53 -15.51 -19.32
CA ALA A 354 3.76 -16.80 -19.93
C ALA A 354 3.27 -16.89 -21.38
N ARG A 355 2.08 -16.36 -21.65
CA ARG A 355 1.53 -16.28 -23.02
C ARG A 355 2.36 -15.39 -23.92
N ARG A 356 2.83 -14.25 -23.41
CA ARG A 356 3.67 -13.31 -24.16
C ARG A 356 5.03 -13.93 -24.51
N SER A 357 5.65 -14.69 -23.60
CA SER A 357 6.93 -15.35 -23.85
C SER A 357 6.84 -16.42 -24.95
N ALA A 358 5.64 -17.00 -25.15
CA ALA A 358 5.39 -17.95 -26.24
C ALA A 358 5.15 -17.29 -27.62
N THR A 359 5.04 -15.94 -27.68
CA THR A 359 4.72 -15.20 -28.91
C THR A 359 5.91 -14.30 -29.32
N PRO A 360 6.22 -14.12 -30.63
CA PRO A 360 7.22 -13.14 -31.08
C PRO A 360 6.93 -11.73 -30.59
N THR A 361 7.99 -10.93 -30.37
CA THR A 361 7.90 -9.59 -29.79
C THR A 361 7.23 -8.61 -30.78
N THR A 362 6.15 -7.96 -30.37
CA THR A 362 5.61 -6.79 -31.07
C THR A 362 6.31 -5.54 -30.53
N PRO A 363 6.84 -4.65 -31.37
CA PRO A 363 7.51 -3.42 -30.90
C PRO A 363 6.55 -2.54 -30.07
N ILE A 364 7.11 -1.85 -29.08
CA ILE A 364 6.41 -0.86 -28.28
C ILE A 364 6.32 0.41 -29.13
N GLU A 365 5.12 0.81 -29.54
CA GLU A 365 4.90 2.09 -30.23
C GLU A 365 5.13 3.24 -29.24
N MET A 366 6.24 3.93 -29.37
CA MET A 366 6.49 5.19 -28.70
C MET A 366 5.64 6.24 -29.42
N GLY A 367 4.48 6.59 -28.83
CA GLY A 367 3.70 7.71 -29.33
C GLY A 367 4.59 8.93 -29.52
N ALA A 368 4.58 9.52 -30.70
CA ALA A 368 5.32 10.74 -30.98
C ALA A 368 4.97 11.76 -29.91
N ALA A 369 5.98 12.27 -29.22
CA ALA A 369 5.83 13.40 -28.33
C ALA A 369 5.21 14.52 -29.16
N ALA A 370 3.99 14.92 -28.79
CA ALA A 370 3.38 16.12 -29.36
C ALA A 370 4.29 17.30 -28.97
N GLY A 371 4.95 17.87 -29.98
CA GLY A 371 5.82 19.04 -29.91
C GLY A 371 5.05 20.31 -29.50
#